data_ea72ec0c8e042d84015f94dc8662b676
#
_entry.id   ea72ec0c8e042d84015f94dc8662b676
#
_cell.length_a   1.000
_cell.length_b   1.000
_cell.length_c   1.000
_cell.angle_alpha   90.00
_cell.angle_beta   90.00
_cell.angle_gamma   90.00
#
_symmetry.space_group_name_H-M   'P 1'
#
loop_
_entity.id
_entity.type
_entity.pdbx_description
1 polymer ?
#
loop_
_entity_poly.entity_id
_entity_poly.type
_entity_poly.pdbx_seq_one_letter_code
_entity_poly.pdbx_strand_id
1 'polypeptide(L)'
;MEDRVIGRIWHGWTTSHNADKYENLLKEEIFSGIAEKKVSGYKRIQLFRRPLDDEEVEFVTIMWFDSWESVKQFAGEDYERAYVPAAAREVLARFDERSQHYEIRESLEY
;
A
#
# COMPACT_ATOMS: atom_id res chain seq x y z
N MET A 1 -20.34 -4.89 19.05
CA MET A 1 -19.03 -5.48 18.72
C MET A 1 -18.20 -4.43 18.00
N GLU A 2 -16.98 -4.28 18.41
CA GLU A 2 -16.10 -3.31 17.76
C GLU A 2 -15.58 -3.82 16.43
N ASP A 3 -15.56 -2.96 15.43
CA ASP A 3 -14.95 -3.28 14.18
C ASP A 3 -13.44 -3.29 14.34
N ARG A 4 -12.81 -4.23 13.69
CA ARG A 4 -11.36 -4.32 13.69
C ARG A 4 -10.80 -3.39 12.64
N VAL A 5 -9.77 -2.64 13.01
CA VAL A 5 -9.01 -1.87 12.04
C VAL A 5 -8.06 -2.83 11.33
N ILE A 6 -8.05 -2.75 10.02
CA ILE A 6 -7.28 -3.64 9.17
C ILE A 6 -6.14 -2.86 8.51
N GLY A 7 -4.92 -3.35 8.65
CA GLY A 7 -3.77 -2.83 7.90
C GLY A 7 -3.52 -3.70 6.68
N ARG A 8 -3.55 -3.08 5.51
CA ARG A 8 -3.22 -3.75 4.24
C ARG A 8 -1.79 -3.35 3.88
N ILE A 9 -0.89 -4.33 3.87
CA ILE A 9 0.54 -4.10 3.70
C ILE A 9 1.01 -4.67 2.37
N TRP A 10 1.81 -3.88 1.65
CA TRP A 10 2.33 -4.28 0.36
C TRP A 10 3.78 -3.83 0.24
N HIS A 11 4.60 -4.65 -0.38
CA HIS A 11 6.02 -4.38 -0.59
C HIS A 11 6.34 -4.31 -2.09
N GLY A 12 7.15 -3.30 -2.44
CA GLY A 12 7.71 -3.18 -3.78
C GLY A 12 9.16 -2.78 -3.70
N TRP A 13 9.94 -3.16 -4.71
CA TRP A 13 11.37 -2.88 -4.77
C TRP A 13 11.72 -2.25 -6.09
N THR A 14 12.61 -1.27 -6.05
CA THR A 14 13.09 -0.63 -7.26
C THR A 14 14.57 -0.34 -7.12
N THR A 15 15.19 0.15 -8.20
CA THR A 15 16.60 0.51 -8.16
C THR A 15 16.77 1.85 -7.46
N SER A 16 17.98 2.10 -6.93
CA SER A 16 18.33 3.41 -6.36
C SER A 16 18.08 4.52 -7.37
N HIS A 17 18.37 4.24 -8.63
CA HIS A 17 18.18 5.20 -9.72
C HIS A 17 16.71 5.59 -9.89
N ASN A 18 15.79 4.66 -9.72
CA ASN A 18 14.37 4.89 -9.93
C ASN A 18 13.59 5.19 -8.67
N ALA A 19 14.23 5.15 -7.50
CA ALA A 19 13.53 5.28 -6.23
C ALA A 19 12.74 6.59 -6.10
N ASP A 20 13.37 7.72 -6.42
CA ASP A 20 12.69 9.01 -6.32
C ASP A 20 11.55 9.11 -7.34
N LYS A 21 11.76 8.58 -8.53
CA LYS A 21 10.73 8.57 -9.56
C LYS A 21 9.51 7.77 -9.11
N TYR A 22 9.74 6.61 -8.51
CA TYR A 22 8.65 5.78 -8.00
C TYR A 22 7.90 6.49 -6.85
N GLU A 23 8.64 7.07 -5.92
CA GLU A 23 8.03 7.79 -4.80
C GLU A 23 7.15 8.94 -5.30
N ASN A 24 7.65 9.72 -6.26
CA ASN A 24 6.87 10.82 -6.83
C ASN A 24 5.62 10.33 -7.56
N LEU A 25 5.74 9.22 -8.28
CA LEU A 25 4.59 8.61 -8.95
C LEU A 25 3.51 8.23 -7.95
N LEU A 26 3.89 7.64 -6.82
CA LEU A 26 2.94 7.29 -5.78
C LEU A 26 2.24 8.53 -5.21
N LYS A 27 3.03 9.54 -4.84
CA LYS A 27 2.50 10.74 -4.20
C LYS A 27 1.62 11.57 -5.13
N GLU A 28 2.00 11.69 -6.38
CA GLU A 28 1.36 12.62 -7.30
C GLU A 28 0.20 11.99 -8.08
N GLU A 29 0.24 10.68 -8.32
CA GLU A 29 -0.75 10.04 -9.18
C GLU A 29 -1.49 8.89 -8.51
N ILE A 30 -0.76 7.93 -7.95
CA ILE A 30 -1.39 6.69 -7.46
C ILE A 30 -2.20 6.94 -6.21
N PHE A 31 -1.65 7.65 -5.24
CA PHE A 31 -2.37 7.92 -3.99
C PHE A 31 -3.60 8.80 -4.24
N SER A 32 -3.50 9.77 -5.14
CA SER A 32 -4.64 10.59 -5.53
C SER A 32 -5.74 9.75 -6.17
N GLY A 33 -5.36 8.84 -7.06
CA GLY A 33 -6.31 7.93 -7.70
C GLY A 33 -7.02 7.03 -6.71
N ILE A 34 -6.29 6.56 -5.70
CA ILE A 34 -6.90 5.74 -4.63
C ILE A 34 -7.88 6.59 -3.83
N ALA A 35 -7.50 7.81 -3.46
CA ALA A 35 -8.37 8.70 -2.69
C ALA A 35 -9.65 9.02 -3.43
N GLU A 36 -9.59 9.17 -4.75
CA GLU A 36 -10.75 9.47 -5.59
C GLU A 36 -11.79 8.36 -5.62
N LYS A 37 -11.42 7.13 -5.29
CA LYS A 37 -12.38 6.04 -5.20
C LYS A 37 -13.37 6.22 -4.06
N LYS A 38 -13.01 7.03 -3.06
CA LYS A 38 -13.86 7.36 -1.91
C LYS A 38 -14.46 6.13 -1.24
N VAL A 39 -13.62 5.13 -1.00
CA VAL A 39 -14.05 3.90 -0.35
C VAL A 39 -14.42 4.19 1.10
N SER A 40 -15.64 3.81 1.48
CA SER A 40 -16.10 3.99 2.85
C SER A 40 -15.23 3.14 3.79
N GLY A 41 -14.73 3.75 4.85
CA GLY A 41 -13.88 3.04 5.81
C GLY A 41 -12.39 3.06 5.51
N TYR A 42 -11.99 3.59 4.37
CA TYR A 42 -10.58 3.80 4.08
C TYR A 42 -10.11 5.04 4.84
N LYS A 43 -9.14 4.89 5.75
CA LYS A 43 -8.79 5.93 6.71
C LYS A 43 -7.48 6.65 6.39
N ARG A 44 -6.47 5.95 5.95
CA ARG A 44 -5.18 6.57 5.66
C ARG A 44 -4.29 5.61 4.88
N ILE A 45 -3.23 6.18 4.30
CA ILE A 45 -2.18 5.42 3.67
C ILE A 45 -0.85 6.00 4.12
N GLN A 46 0.12 5.13 4.36
CA GLN A 46 1.47 5.53 4.74
C GLN A 46 2.45 4.85 3.81
N LEU A 47 3.48 5.58 3.47
CA LEU A 47 4.56 5.11 2.61
C LEU A 47 5.85 5.07 3.41
N PHE A 48 6.52 3.92 3.39
CA PHE A 48 7.81 3.72 4.02
C PHE A 48 8.84 3.38 2.94
N ARG A 49 10.06 3.81 3.16
CA ARG A 49 11.15 3.60 2.22
C ARG A 49 12.43 3.30 2.97
N ARG A 50 13.21 2.32 2.51
CA ARG A 50 14.55 2.09 3.03
C ARG A 50 15.49 1.58 1.95
N PRO A 51 16.76 1.99 1.94
CA PRO A 51 17.74 1.37 1.07
C PRO A 51 18.10 -0.02 1.63
N LEU A 52 18.24 -1.00 0.74
CA LEU A 52 18.66 -2.34 1.14
C LEU A 52 20.16 -2.53 0.95
N ASP A 53 20.63 -2.18 -0.24
CA ASP A 53 22.04 -2.21 -0.57
C ASP A 53 22.31 -1.09 -1.58
N ASP A 54 23.44 -1.13 -2.23
CA ASP A 54 23.85 -0.04 -3.11
C ASP A 54 22.91 0.20 -4.28
N GLU A 55 22.11 -0.79 -4.66
CA GLU A 55 21.35 -0.73 -5.90
C GLU A 55 19.85 -0.90 -5.72
N GLU A 56 19.38 -1.30 -4.55
CA GLU A 56 17.96 -1.58 -4.38
C GLU A 56 17.37 -0.81 -3.21
N VAL A 57 16.14 -0.31 -3.41
CA VAL A 57 15.37 0.40 -2.38
C VAL A 57 14.03 -0.32 -2.23
N GLU A 58 13.66 -0.58 -0.98
CA GLU A 58 12.36 -1.18 -0.65
C GLU A 58 11.37 -0.10 -0.29
N PHE A 59 10.14 -0.23 -0.81
CA PHE A 59 9.02 0.60 -0.42
C PHE A 59 7.96 -0.28 0.21
N VAL A 60 7.37 0.19 1.29
CA VAL A 60 6.25 -0.48 1.94
C VAL A 60 5.09 0.50 2.01
N THR A 61 3.92 0.09 1.55
CA THR A 61 2.69 0.87 1.72
C THR A 61 1.81 0.19 2.73
N ILE A 62 1.24 0.97 3.64
CA ILE A 62 0.25 0.47 4.58
C ILE A 62 -1.00 1.30 4.41
N MET A 63 -2.10 0.64 4.06
CA MET A 63 -3.41 1.25 3.96
C MET A 63 -4.24 0.79 5.15
N TRP A 64 -4.97 1.71 5.76
CA TRP A 64 -5.76 1.43 6.95
C TRP A 64 -7.26 1.50 6.63
N PHE A 65 -7.97 0.44 7.00
CA PHE A 65 -9.41 0.31 6.77
C PHE A 65 -10.09 0.02 8.10
N ASP A 66 -11.33 0.46 8.25
CA ASP A 66 -12.07 0.23 9.49
C ASP A 66 -12.81 -1.11 9.52
N SER A 67 -12.80 -1.88 8.43
CA SER A 67 -13.49 -3.17 8.36
C SER A 67 -13.00 -4.00 7.18
N TRP A 68 -13.27 -5.29 7.24
CA TRP A 68 -13.03 -6.20 6.10
C TRP A 68 -13.89 -5.83 4.89
N GLU A 69 -15.09 -5.35 5.15
CA GLU A 69 -15.98 -4.92 4.07
C GLU A 69 -15.35 -3.79 3.27
N SER A 70 -14.73 -2.82 3.95
CA SER A 70 -14.04 -1.72 3.28
C SER A 70 -12.88 -2.22 2.44
N VAL A 71 -12.12 -3.20 2.93
CA VAL A 71 -11.04 -3.82 2.16
C VAL A 71 -11.58 -4.41 0.86
N LYS A 72 -12.69 -5.13 0.95
CA LYS A 72 -13.31 -5.76 -0.23
C LYS A 72 -13.86 -4.73 -1.20
N GLN A 73 -14.41 -3.64 -0.70
CA GLN A 73 -14.87 -2.55 -1.56
C GLN A 73 -13.71 -1.95 -2.35
N PHE A 74 -12.56 -1.82 -1.73
CA PHE A 74 -11.38 -1.29 -2.40
C PHE A 74 -10.81 -2.30 -3.40
N ALA A 75 -10.62 -3.54 -2.99
CA ALA A 75 -9.81 -4.51 -3.73
C ALA A 75 -10.62 -5.59 -4.46
N GLY A 76 -11.92 -5.71 -4.18
CA GLY A 76 -12.78 -6.72 -4.81
C GLY A 76 -12.77 -8.04 -4.05
N GLU A 77 -13.36 -9.06 -4.66
CA GLU A 77 -13.49 -10.37 -4.04
C GLU A 77 -12.14 -11.03 -3.76
N ASP A 78 -11.21 -10.92 -4.71
CA ASP A 78 -9.84 -11.40 -4.50
C ASP A 78 -9.03 -10.27 -3.87
N TYR A 79 -9.38 -9.92 -2.65
CA TYR A 79 -8.87 -8.70 -2.00
C TYR A 79 -7.38 -8.74 -1.68
N GLU A 80 -6.75 -9.90 -1.68
CA GLU A 80 -5.31 -10.00 -1.47
C GLU A 80 -4.50 -9.60 -2.69
N ARG A 81 -5.13 -9.65 -3.86
CA ARG A 81 -4.42 -9.29 -5.10
C ARG A 81 -3.97 -7.85 -5.05
N ALA A 82 -2.69 -7.61 -5.31
CA ALA A 82 -2.12 -6.27 -5.25
C ALA A 82 -2.64 -5.39 -6.39
N TYR A 83 -2.83 -4.11 -6.08
CA TYR A 83 -3.18 -3.11 -7.08
C TYR A 83 -1.88 -2.44 -7.52
N VAL A 84 -1.37 -2.81 -8.69
CA VAL A 84 -0.12 -2.27 -9.20
C VAL A 84 -0.37 -1.74 -10.62
N PRO A 85 -0.61 -0.42 -10.76
CA PRO A 85 -0.85 0.18 -12.07
C PRO A 85 0.34 -0.01 -13.02
N ALA A 86 0.06 0.05 -14.32
CA ALA A 86 1.08 -0.12 -15.34
C ALA A 86 2.27 0.81 -15.15
N ALA A 87 2.01 2.09 -14.81
CA ALA A 87 3.08 3.05 -14.60
C ALA A 87 4.02 2.64 -13.46
N ALA A 88 3.47 2.04 -12.40
CA ALA A 88 4.29 1.54 -11.30
C ALA A 88 5.10 0.33 -11.73
N ARG A 89 4.51 -0.57 -12.50
CA ARG A 89 5.19 -1.78 -12.99
C ARG A 89 6.42 -1.45 -13.83
N GLU A 90 6.37 -0.35 -14.56
CA GLU A 90 7.49 0.08 -15.40
C GLU A 90 8.70 0.52 -14.59
N VAL A 91 8.49 0.97 -13.37
CA VAL A 91 9.56 1.53 -12.53
C VAL A 91 10.03 0.52 -11.48
N LEU A 92 9.15 -0.40 -11.07
CA LEU A 92 9.50 -1.39 -10.06
C LEU A 92 10.34 -2.53 -10.65
N ALA A 93 11.34 -2.96 -9.89
CA ALA A 93 12.14 -4.12 -10.25
C ALA A 93 11.40 -5.42 -9.92
N ARG A 94 10.70 -5.43 -8.80
CA ARG A 94 9.88 -6.54 -8.35
C ARG A 94 8.88 -6.04 -7.32
N PHE A 95 7.83 -6.79 -7.08
CA PHE A 95 6.83 -6.42 -6.09
C PHE A 95 6.02 -7.64 -5.65
N ASP A 96 5.38 -7.51 -4.50
CA ASP A 96 4.46 -8.55 -4.03
C ASP A 96 3.22 -8.57 -4.91
N GLU A 97 2.85 -9.74 -5.39
CA GLU A 97 1.63 -9.89 -6.18
C GLU A 97 0.39 -9.89 -5.29
N ARG A 98 0.58 -10.15 -4.00
CA ARG A 98 -0.50 -10.16 -3.03
C ARG A 98 -0.14 -9.28 -1.84
N SER A 99 -1.15 -8.55 -1.36
CA SER A 99 -1.02 -7.74 -0.15
C SER A 99 -1.35 -8.60 1.05
N GLN A 100 -0.75 -8.28 2.19
CA GLN A 100 -1.01 -8.97 3.46
C GLN A 100 -1.93 -8.11 4.30
N HIS A 101 -2.89 -8.74 4.96
CA HIS A 101 -3.87 -8.03 5.79
C HIS A 101 -3.75 -8.47 7.24
N TYR A 102 -3.72 -7.50 8.13
CA TYR A 102 -3.58 -7.74 9.56
C TYR A 102 -4.62 -6.95 10.32
N GLU A 103 -5.21 -7.56 11.33
CA GLU A 103 -6.09 -6.86 12.25
C GLU A 103 -5.23 -6.23 13.34
N ILE A 104 -5.52 -4.99 13.70
CA ILE A 104 -4.90 -4.40 14.88
C ILE A 104 -5.52 -5.08 16.09
N ARG A 105 -4.69 -5.72 16.90
CA ARG A 105 -5.15 -6.39 18.12
C ARG A 105 -4.91 -5.54 19.35
N GLU A 106 -3.95 -4.63 19.29
CA GLU A 106 -3.67 -3.70 20.37
C GLU A 106 -2.92 -2.51 19.82
N SER A 107 -3.26 -1.33 20.30
CA SER A 107 -2.60 -0.09 19.92
C SER A 107 -2.51 0.81 21.15
N LEU A 108 -1.30 1.12 21.55
CA LEU A 108 -1.04 1.92 22.75
C LEU A 108 -0.30 3.19 22.36
N GLU A 109 -0.65 4.29 23.02
CA GLU A 109 0.04 5.56 22.82
C GLU A 109 0.68 5.99 24.14
N TYR A 110 1.84 6.59 24.06
CA TYR A 110 2.61 7.00 25.24
C TYR A 110 2.85 8.50 25.27
#